data_d1620b1c7a53050381d775e2195b0a62
#
_entry.id   d1620b1c7a53050381d775e2195b0a62
#
_cell.length_a   1.000
_cell.length_b   1.000
_cell.length_c   1.000
_cell.angle_alpha   90.00
_cell.angle_beta   90.00
_cell.angle_gamma   90.00
#
_symmetry.space_group_name_H-M   'P 1'
#
loop_
_entity.id
_entity.type
_entity.pdbx_description
1 polymer ?
#
loop_
_entity_poly.entity_id
_entity_poly.type
_entity_poly.pdbx_seq_one_letter_code
_entity_poly.pdbx_strand_id
1 'polypeptide(L)' 'ARGVKLNYPEAVAYISAAIMEGARDGRSVADLMDHGRTLLSRDDVMEGVAEMVPEVQVEATFPDGTKLVTVHDPIV' A
#
# COMPACT_ATOMS: atom_id res chain seq x y z
N ALA A 1 5.94 -0.26 -12.11
CA ALA A 1 6.50 -1.22 -13.09
C ALA A 1 6.57 -0.54 -14.44
N ARG A 2 7.71 -0.59 -15.05
CA ARG A 2 7.98 0.16 -16.26
C ARG A 2 7.20 -0.41 -17.45
N GLY A 3 6.21 0.38 -17.90
CA GLY A 3 5.41 -0.01 -19.05
C GLY A 3 4.47 -1.17 -18.81
N VAL A 4 4.41 -1.69 -17.59
CA VAL A 4 3.53 -2.81 -17.25
C VAL A 4 2.58 -2.33 -16.15
N LYS A 5 1.29 -2.50 -16.39
CA LYS A 5 0.27 -2.10 -15.43
C LYS A 5 -0.06 -3.28 -14.52
N LEU A 6 -0.20 -2.97 -13.23
CA LEU A 6 -0.45 -4.01 -12.21
C LEU A 6 -1.91 -4.41 -12.19
N ASN A 7 -2.16 -5.72 -12.01
CA ASN A 7 -3.51 -6.21 -11.75
C ASN A 7 -3.85 -6.05 -10.27
N TYR A 8 -5.06 -6.45 -9.88
CA TYR A 8 -5.54 -6.27 -8.52
C TYR A 8 -4.62 -6.91 -7.45
N PRO A 9 -4.32 -8.23 -7.52
CA PRO A 9 -3.47 -8.83 -6.50
C PRO A 9 -2.04 -8.26 -6.50
N GLU A 10 -1.53 -7.88 -7.66
CA GLU A 10 -0.19 -7.27 -7.74
C GLU A 10 -0.16 -5.91 -7.07
N ALA A 11 -1.20 -5.10 -7.27
CA ALA A 11 -1.30 -3.78 -6.66
C ALA A 11 -1.37 -3.90 -5.14
N VAL A 12 -2.21 -4.81 -4.63
CA VAL A 12 -2.34 -5.04 -3.19
C VAL A 12 -1.01 -5.52 -2.61
N ALA A 13 -0.35 -6.45 -3.28
CA ALA A 13 0.93 -6.99 -2.83
C ALA A 13 2.01 -5.91 -2.78
N TYR A 14 2.04 -5.04 -3.78
CA TYR A 14 3.03 -3.97 -3.84
C TYR A 14 2.87 -2.99 -2.67
N ILE A 15 1.64 -2.56 -2.44
CA ILE A 15 1.34 -1.63 -1.34
C ILE A 15 1.65 -2.29 0.00
N SER A 16 1.22 -3.54 0.19
CA SER A 16 1.43 -4.28 1.44
C SER A 16 2.91 -4.45 1.74
N ALA A 17 3.71 -4.79 0.74
CA ALA A 17 5.15 -4.97 0.92
C ALA A 17 5.83 -3.67 1.35
N ALA A 18 5.44 -2.55 0.73
CA ALA A 18 6.00 -1.24 1.06
C ALA A 18 5.64 -0.83 2.50
N ILE A 19 4.40 -1.12 2.93
CA ILE A 19 3.97 -0.84 4.30
C ILE A 19 4.79 -1.67 5.31
N MET A 20 4.95 -2.95 5.04
CA MET A 20 5.70 -3.83 5.93
C MET A 20 7.16 -3.41 6.05
N GLU A 21 7.76 -3.00 4.93
CA GLU A 21 9.14 -2.53 4.92
C GLU A 21 9.28 -1.23 5.72
N GLY A 22 8.35 -0.30 5.52
CA GLY A 22 8.35 0.97 6.26
C GLY A 22 8.20 0.76 7.77
N ALA A 23 7.39 -0.22 8.17
CA ALA A 23 7.22 -0.54 9.59
C ALA A 23 8.53 -1.03 10.20
N ARG A 24 9.25 -1.88 9.49
CA ARG A 24 10.56 -2.37 9.95
C ARG A 24 11.57 -1.24 10.04
N ASP A 25 11.45 -0.25 9.17
CA ASP A 25 12.35 0.90 9.17
C ASP A 25 12.02 1.91 10.27
N GLY A 26 10.98 1.66 11.04
CA GLY A 26 10.63 2.51 12.18
C GLY A 26 9.69 3.66 11.86
N ARG A 27 9.05 3.67 10.70
CA ARG A 27 8.07 4.71 10.38
C ARG A 27 6.81 4.49 11.22
N SER A 28 6.11 5.58 11.53
CA SER A 28 4.88 5.50 12.32
C SER A 28 3.71 4.98 11.47
N VAL A 29 2.64 4.54 12.14
CA VAL A 29 1.42 4.12 11.46
C VAL A 29 0.87 5.29 10.62
N ALA A 30 0.82 6.50 11.19
CA ALA A 30 0.33 7.67 10.48
C ALA A 30 1.14 7.96 9.23
N ASP A 31 2.47 7.86 9.33
CA ASP A 31 3.38 8.03 8.21
C ASP A 31 3.07 7.05 7.09
N LEU A 32 2.86 5.78 7.45
CA LEU A 32 2.61 4.72 6.47
C LEU A 32 1.25 4.86 5.83
N MET A 33 0.26 5.35 6.56
CA MET A 33 -1.06 5.61 5.99
C MET A 33 -0.98 6.67 4.88
N ASP A 34 -0.19 7.71 5.11
CA ASP A 34 0.02 8.74 4.10
C ASP A 34 0.88 8.24 2.95
N HIS A 35 1.97 7.55 3.28
CA HIS A 35 2.91 7.03 2.29
C HIS A 35 2.22 6.03 1.36
N GLY A 36 1.35 5.19 1.90
CA GLY A 36 0.64 4.18 1.12
C GLY A 36 -0.21 4.76 0.00
N ARG A 37 -0.60 6.02 0.11
CA ARG A 37 -1.40 6.70 -0.92
C ARG A 37 -0.56 7.35 -2.00
N THR A 38 0.76 7.25 -1.91
CA THR A 38 1.68 7.84 -2.88
C THR A 38 2.38 6.80 -3.74
N LEU A 39 2.14 5.52 -3.49
CA LEU A 39 2.90 4.44 -4.11
C LEU A 39 2.45 4.15 -5.54
N LEU A 40 1.14 4.17 -5.78
CA LEU A 40 0.57 3.85 -7.09
C LEU A 40 -0.45 4.90 -7.49
N SER A 41 -0.41 5.29 -8.76
CA SER A 41 -1.43 6.12 -9.36
C SER A 41 -2.33 5.25 -10.24
N ARG A 42 -3.43 5.83 -10.74
CA ARG A 42 -4.31 5.10 -11.66
C ARG A 42 -3.60 4.66 -12.92
N ASP A 43 -2.55 5.38 -13.32
CA ASP A 43 -1.78 5.02 -14.51
C ASP A 43 -0.87 3.81 -14.30
N ASP A 44 -0.62 3.44 -13.04
CA ASP A 44 0.26 2.32 -12.72
C ASP A 44 -0.48 0.98 -12.67
N VAL A 45 -1.80 1.02 -12.73
CA VAL A 45 -2.62 -0.18 -12.59
C VAL A 45 -3.54 -0.35 -13.80
N MET A 46 -4.02 -1.57 -13.99
CA MET A 46 -4.97 -1.87 -15.05
C MET A 46 -6.29 -1.15 -14.79
N GLU A 47 -7.06 -0.94 -15.85
CA GLU A 47 -8.35 -0.29 -15.77
C GLU A 47 -9.26 -1.01 -14.76
N GLY A 48 -9.89 -0.25 -13.89
CA GLY A 48 -10.80 -0.78 -12.89
C GLY A 48 -10.15 -1.19 -11.57
N VAL A 49 -8.83 -1.33 -11.54
CA VAL A 49 -8.14 -1.80 -10.33
C VAL A 49 -8.25 -0.78 -9.20
N ALA A 50 -8.12 0.51 -9.52
CA ALA A 50 -8.22 1.54 -8.48
C ALA A 50 -9.54 1.46 -7.72
N GLU A 51 -10.64 1.20 -8.43
CA GLU A 51 -11.97 1.09 -7.83
C GLU A 51 -12.15 -0.21 -7.04
N MET A 52 -11.35 -1.24 -7.35
CA MET A 52 -11.41 -2.52 -6.65
C MET A 52 -10.65 -2.51 -5.33
N VAL A 53 -9.87 -1.46 -5.07
CA VAL A 53 -9.03 -1.37 -3.88
C VAL A 53 -9.42 -0.12 -3.08
N PRO A 54 -10.57 -0.16 -2.39
CA PRO A 54 -10.99 0.99 -1.58
C PRO A 54 -10.11 1.18 -0.34
N GLU A 55 -9.48 0.11 0.12
CA GLU A 55 -8.52 0.20 1.22
C GLU A 55 -7.63 -1.03 1.21
N VAL A 56 -6.46 -0.89 1.82
CA VAL A 56 -5.55 -2.01 2.07
C VAL A 56 -5.28 -2.05 3.56
N GLN A 57 -5.46 -3.23 4.17
CA GLN A 57 -5.18 -3.44 5.58
C GLN A 57 -3.98 -4.38 5.69
N VAL A 58 -2.96 -3.95 6.42
CA VAL A 58 -1.73 -4.72 6.56
C VAL A 58 -1.38 -4.81 8.04
N GLU A 59 -1.20 -6.04 8.51
CA GLU A 59 -0.67 -6.27 9.86
C GLU A 59 0.85 -6.28 9.73
N ALA A 60 1.49 -5.28 10.30
CA ALA A 60 2.93 -5.08 10.13
C ALA A 60 3.64 -5.07 11.48
N THR A 61 4.89 -5.52 11.47
CA THR A 61 5.71 -5.55 12.68
C THR A 61 6.56 -4.28 12.76
N PHE A 62 6.27 -3.48 13.76
CA PHE A 62 7.01 -2.26 14.08
C PHE A 62 8.04 -2.59 15.17
N PRO A 63 9.00 -1.69 15.43
CA PRO A 63 9.97 -1.94 16.51
C PRO A 63 9.33 -2.18 17.88
N ASP A 64 8.15 -1.58 18.13
CA ASP A 64 7.45 -1.72 19.40
C ASP A 64 6.26 -2.69 19.36
N GLY A 65 6.16 -3.49 18.31
CA GLY A 65 5.14 -4.53 18.24
C GLY A 65 4.35 -4.54 16.94
N THR A 66 3.44 -5.51 16.84
CA THR A 66 2.60 -5.68 15.67
C THR A 66 1.41 -4.72 15.73
N LYS A 67 1.14 -4.04 14.61
CA LYS A 67 0.02 -3.09 14.51
C LYS A 67 -0.65 -3.25 13.16
N LEU A 68 -1.94 -2.91 13.10
CA LEU A 68 -2.70 -2.90 11.85
C LEU A 68 -2.58 -1.52 11.21
N VAL A 69 -2.19 -1.50 9.94
CA VAL A 69 -2.13 -0.27 9.15
C VAL A 69 -3.22 -0.34 8.09
N THR A 70 -4.11 0.63 8.07
CA THR A 70 -5.17 0.72 7.06
C THR A 70 -4.89 1.92 6.17
N VAL A 71 -4.74 1.66 4.87
CA VAL A 71 -4.55 2.72 3.88
C VAL A 71 -5.85 2.88 3.11
N HIS A 72 -6.47 4.04 3.23
CA HIS A 72 -7.74 4.33 2.54
C HIS A 72 -7.45 4.92 1.16
N ASP A 73 -8.20 4.46 0.16
CA ASP A 73 -8.10 4.95 -1.23
C ASP A 73 -6.63 5.03 -1.68
N PRO A 74 -5.90 3.90 -1.66
CA PRO A 74 -4.46 3.95 -1.90
C PRO A 74 -4.07 4.29 -3.34
N ILE A 75 -4.98 4.10 -4.30
CA ILE A 75 -4.68 4.36 -5.70
C ILE A 75 -5.50 5.55 -6.17
N VAL A 76 -4.85 6.68 -6.38
CA VAL A 76 -5.51 7.94 -6.72
C VAL A 76 -5.04 8.52 -8.05
#